data_6d73ed960e81748e961187735a188d65
#
_entry.id   6d73ed960e81748e961187735a188d65
#
_cell.length_a   1.000
_cell.length_b   1.000
_cell.length_c   1.000
_cell.angle_alpha   90.00
_cell.angle_beta   90.00
_cell.angle_gamma   90.00
#
_symmetry.space_group_name_H-M   'P 1'
#
loop_
_entity.id
_entity.type
_entity.pdbx_description
1 polymer ?
#
loop_
_entity_poly.entity_id
_entity_poly.type
_entity_poly.pdbx_seq_one_letter_code
_entity_poly.pdbx_strand_id
1 'polypeptide(L)'
;MNDTLFLQISSIILMIIFCILIHHMLHPSLGAAIRNSSWIPAEKFLRMRNVRNDKNKLASEKFNVKGVYILHNISRRKYYVGQAHKLLSRVNGHLTGKGNGDVYADYIYGDRFRVRFIRFRGKAFKSLNEMERFYIDKYHAQNAGYNKTVGNQ
;
A
#
# COMPACT_ATOMS: atom_id res chain seq x y z
N MET A 1 -11.95 -5.73 48.17
CA MET A 1 -11.08 -5.01 47.18
C MET A 1 -11.56 -3.60 47.18
N ASN A 2 -10.70 -2.63 47.52
CA ASN A 2 -11.16 -1.23 47.73
C ASN A 2 -11.68 -0.66 46.38
N ASP A 3 -12.83 0.01 46.41
CA ASP A 3 -13.49 0.57 45.22
C ASP A 3 -12.56 1.54 44.47
N THR A 4 -11.69 2.24 45.16
CA THR A 4 -10.63 3.08 44.56
C THR A 4 -9.62 2.27 43.73
N LEU A 5 -9.20 1.10 44.20
CA LEU A 5 -8.28 0.25 43.46
C LEU A 5 -8.94 -0.33 42.20
N PHE A 6 -10.22 -0.72 42.29
CA PHE A 6 -11.00 -1.20 41.15
C PHE A 6 -11.14 -0.12 40.05
N LEU A 7 -11.46 1.13 40.47
CA LEU A 7 -11.56 2.25 39.54
C LEU A 7 -10.21 2.60 38.87
N GLN A 8 -9.12 2.55 39.61
CA GLN A 8 -7.77 2.76 39.04
C GLN A 8 -7.39 1.68 38.02
N ILE A 9 -7.63 0.41 38.31
CA ILE A 9 -7.35 -0.70 37.39
C ILE A 9 -8.20 -0.57 36.12
N SER A 10 -9.48 -0.27 36.25
CA SER A 10 -10.37 -0.10 35.09
C SER A 10 -9.93 1.08 34.20
N SER A 11 -9.48 2.19 34.77
CA SER A 11 -8.95 3.33 34.03
C SER A 11 -7.68 2.99 33.24
N ILE A 12 -6.75 2.24 33.85
CA ILE A 12 -5.52 1.78 33.20
C ILE A 12 -5.85 0.85 32.01
N ILE A 13 -6.76 -0.10 32.20
CA ILE A 13 -7.20 -1.01 31.13
C ILE A 13 -7.80 -0.22 29.98
N LEU A 14 -8.66 0.77 30.26
CA LEU A 14 -9.29 1.59 29.23
C LEU A 14 -8.26 2.40 28.44
N MET A 15 -7.26 2.95 29.12
CA MET A 15 -6.15 3.67 28.47
C MET A 15 -5.31 2.75 27.58
N ILE A 16 -5.01 1.51 28.00
CA ILE A 16 -4.28 0.53 27.20
C ILE A 16 -5.08 0.16 25.96
N ILE A 17 -6.39 -0.12 26.11
CA ILE A 17 -7.27 -0.42 24.96
C ILE A 17 -7.29 0.77 23.99
N PHE A 18 -7.41 1.99 24.49
CA PHE A 18 -7.39 3.20 23.67
C PHE A 18 -6.07 3.37 22.91
N CYS A 19 -4.92 3.16 23.57
CA CYS A 19 -3.61 3.19 22.93
C CYS A 19 -3.47 2.10 21.83
N ILE A 20 -3.98 0.89 22.08
CA ILE A 20 -3.98 -0.20 21.09
C ILE A 20 -4.86 0.17 19.89
N LEU A 21 -6.03 0.72 20.11
CA LEU A 21 -6.94 1.16 19.03
C LEU A 21 -6.32 2.28 18.19
N ILE A 22 -5.73 3.29 18.82
CA ILE A 22 -5.00 4.36 18.13
C ILE A 22 -3.83 3.77 17.34
N HIS A 23 -3.04 2.88 17.93
CA HIS A 23 -1.93 2.22 17.23
C HIS A 23 -2.41 1.46 15.98
N HIS A 24 -3.51 0.71 16.08
CA HIS A 24 -4.11 0.02 14.93
C HIS A 24 -4.65 0.97 13.86
N MET A 25 -5.24 2.11 14.25
CA MET A 25 -5.69 3.13 13.30
C MET A 25 -4.51 3.80 12.57
N LEU A 26 -3.44 4.14 13.30
CA LEU A 26 -2.27 4.80 12.73
C LEU A 26 -1.38 3.85 11.93
N HIS A 27 -1.41 2.54 12.24
CA HIS A 27 -0.56 1.52 11.62
C HIS A 27 -1.37 0.36 11.04
N PRO A 28 -2.16 0.57 9.99
CA PRO A 28 -2.97 -0.48 9.40
C PRO A 28 -2.09 -1.66 8.93
N SER A 29 -2.59 -2.88 9.12
CA SER A 29 -1.97 -4.08 8.52
C SER A 29 -2.03 -3.99 7.00
N LEU A 30 -1.16 -4.75 6.30
CA LEU A 30 -1.17 -4.79 4.83
C LEU A 30 -2.54 -5.16 4.27
N GLY A 31 -3.23 -6.13 4.87
CA GLY A 31 -4.57 -6.53 4.47
C GLY A 31 -5.62 -5.43 4.66
N ALA A 32 -5.56 -4.68 5.76
CA ALA A 32 -6.44 -3.54 6.00
C ALA A 32 -6.18 -2.42 4.98
N ALA A 33 -4.92 -2.10 4.73
CA ALA A 33 -4.54 -1.08 3.76
C ALA A 33 -5.02 -1.40 2.34
N ILE A 34 -4.97 -2.67 1.92
CA ILE A 34 -5.47 -3.11 0.61
C ILE A 34 -7.01 -3.05 0.56
N ARG A 35 -7.70 -3.48 1.62
CA ARG A 35 -9.17 -3.41 1.67
C ARG A 35 -9.68 -1.98 1.59
N ASN A 36 -9.05 -1.07 2.30
CA ASN A 36 -9.46 0.33 2.44
C ASN A 36 -8.78 1.25 1.43
N SER A 37 -7.94 0.70 0.54
CA SER A 37 -7.14 1.47 -0.42
C SER A 37 -6.36 2.62 0.25
N SER A 38 -5.76 2.35 1.40
CA SER A 38 -4.99 3.32 2.18
C SER A 38 -3.55 3.43 1.66
N TRP A 39 -2.93 4.61 1.85
CA TRP A 39 -1.52 4.81 1.56
C TRP A 39 -0.63 4.11 2.59
N ILE A 40 0.45 3.48 2.12
CA ILE A 40 1.46 2.81 2.93
C ILE A 40 2.84 3.34 2.54
N PRO A 41 3.71 3.76 3.46
CA PRO A 41 5.11 4.03 3.15
C PRO A 41 5.79 2.82 2.49
N ALA A 42 6.64 3.05 1.49
CA ALA A 42 7.26 1.98 0.70
C ALA A 42 8.08 1.01 1.57
N GLU A 43 8.84 1.54 2.52
CA GLU A 43 9.64 0.74 3.46
C GLU A 43 8.75 -0.14 4.35
N LYS A 44 7.62 0.40 4.83
CA LYS A 44 6.63 -0.36 5.60
C LYS A 44 6.01 -1.47 4.75
N PHE A 45 5.67 -1.18 3.49
CA PHE A 45 5.17 -2.18 2.54
C PHE A 45 6.18 -3.32 2.35
N LEU A 46 7.46 -3.02 2.10
CA LEU A 46 8.49 -4.04 1.90
C LEU A 46 8.67 -4.93 3.14
N ARG A 47 8.69 -4.34 4.35
CA ARG A 47 8.74 -5.12 5.59
C ARG A 47 7.54 -6.06 5.72
N MET A 48 6.32 -5.55 5.55
CA MET A 48 5.11 -6.36 5.69
C MET A 48 4.97 -7.41 4.57
N ARG A 49 5.43 -7.08 3.35
CA ARG A 49 5.40 -8.00 2.20
C ARG A 49 6.30 -9.20 2.41
N ASN A 50 7.44 -9.03 3.04
CA ASN A 50 8.49 -10.05 3.18
C ASN A 50 8.35 -10.94 4.41
N VAL A 51 7.34 -10.71 5.27
CA VAL A 51 7.05 -11.60 6.40
C VAL A 51 6.71 -13.00 5.89
N ARG A 52 7.38 -14.01 6.44
CA ARG A 52 7.14 -15.42 6.15
C ARG A 52 6.38 -16.08 7.30
N ASN A 53 5.53 -17.05 6.97
CA ASN A 53 4.86 -17.91 7.94
C ASN A 53 5.73 -19.13 8.29
N ASP A 54 5.25 -19.97 9.21
CA ASP A 54 5.93 -21.18 9.70
C ASP A 54 6.27 -22.18 8.58
N LYS A 55 5.56 -22.13 7.45
CA LYS A 55 5.82 -22.94 6.24
C LYS A 55 6.76 -22.24 5.25
N ASN A 56 7.50 -21.23 5.67
CA ASN A 56 8.40 -20.40 4.86
C ASN A 56 7.75 -19.73 3.64
N LYS A 57 6.42 -19.60 3.62
CA LYS A 57 5.67 -18.90 2.57
C LYS A 57 5.40 -17.46 2.97
N LEU A 58 5.30 -16.57 1.99
CA LEU A 58 4.96 -15.17 2.23
C LEU A 58 3.56 -15.06 2.84
N ALA A 59 3.47 -14.57 4.07
CA ALA A 59 2.20 -14.37 4.78
C ALA A 59 1.26 -13.40 4.05
N SER A 60 1.83 -12.50 3.24
CA SER A 60 1.10 -11.51 2.45
C SER A 60 0.47 -12.07 1.16
N GLU A 61 0.81 -13.30 0.72
CA GLU A 61 0.38 -13.84 -0.59
C GLU A 61 -1.16 -13.87 -0.75
N LYS A 62 -1.90 -14.12 0.33
CA LYS A 62 -3.38 -14.06 0.34
C LYS A 62 -3.97 -12.70 -0.01
N PHE A 63 -3.17 -11.63 0.05
CA PHE A 63 -3.56 -10.26 -0.34
C PHE A 63 -3.02 -9.86 -1.71
N ASN A 64 -2.31 -10.75 -2.40
CA ASN A 64 -1.70 -10.50 -3.70
C ASN A 64 -2.72 -10.64 -4.83
N VAL A 65 -3.64 -9.71 -4.90
CA VAL A 65 -4.83 -9.72 -5.73
C VAL A 65 -4.67 -8.87 -7.00
N LYS A 66 -5.59 -9.03 -7.96
CA LYS A 66 -5.70 -8.26 -9.19
C LYS A 66 -6.19 -6.83 -8.90
N GLY A 67 -5.58 -5.83 -9.57
CA GLY A 67 -5.98 -4.43 -9.43
C GLY A 67 -4.99 -3.43 -10.01
N VAL A 68 -5.11 -2.18 -9.58
CA VAL A 68 -4.23 -1.07 -9.91
C VAL A 68 -3.44 -0.69 -8.64
N TYR A 69 -2.18 -0.33 -8.82
CA TYR A 69 -1.33 0.24 -7.78
C TYR A 69 -0.85 1.62 -8.19
N ILE A 70 -0.62 2.46 -7.18
CA ILE A 70 -0.13 3.82 -7.36
C ILE A 70 1.11 3.96 -6.48
N LEU A 71 2.25 4.28 -7.09
CA LEU A 71 3.46 4.68 -6.40
C LEU A 71 3.53 6.21 -6.42
N HIS A 72 3.69 6.83 -5.28
CA HIS A 72 3.83 8.26 -5.13
C HIS A 72 5.20 8.58 -4.56
N ASN A 73 6.05 9.19 -5.36
CA ASN A 73 7.26 9.85 -4.90
C ASN A 73 6.88 11.17 -4.22
N ILE A 74 6.93 11.18 -2.89
CA ILE A 74 6.55 12.34 -2.07
C ILE A 74 7.56 13.47 -2.25
N SER A 75 8.85 13.13 -2.38
CA SER A 75 9.95 14.10 -2.52
C SER A 75 9.83 14.93 -3.79
N ARG A 76 9.44 14.29 -4.91
CA ARG A 76 9.32 14.94 -6.24
C ARG A 76 7.88 15.22 -6.65
N ARG A 77 6.89 14.84 -5.84
CA ARG A 77 5.44 14.96 -6.17
C ARG A 77 5.04 14.26 -7.47
N LYS A 78 5.73 13.15 -7.82
CA LYS A 78 5.49 12.36 -9.03
C LYS A 78 4.74 11.07 -8.73
N TYR A 79 3.93 10.63 -9.68
CA TYR A 79 3.17 9.38 -9.58
C TYR A 79 3.59 8.40 -10.67
N TYR A 80 3.53 7.12 -10.32
CA TYR A 80 3.50 6.01 -11.25
C TYR A 80 2.25 5.18 -10.98
N VAL A 81 1.48 4.89 -12.01
CA VAL A 81 0.30 4.04 -11.95
C VAL A 81 0.52 2.82 -12.81
N GLY A 82 0.12 1.66 -12.33
CA GLY A 82 0.18 0.43 -13.11
C GLY A 82 -0.83 -0.59 -12.63
N GLN A 83 -1.09 -1.58 -13.48
CA GLN A 83 -1.97 -2.69 -13.18
C GLN A 83 -1.19 -3.99 -12.98
N ALA A 84 -1.79 -4.94 -12.26
CA ALA A 84 -1.26 -6.30 -12.14
C ALA A 84 -2.33 -7.30 -11.71
N HIS A 85 -2.13 -8.57 -12.11
CA HIS A 85 -2.87 -9.69 -11.53
C HIS A 85 -2.41 -10.02 -10.11
N LYS A 86 -1.16 -9.68 -9.77
CA LYS A 86 -0.51 -9.85 -8.46
C LYS A 86 0.11 -8.54 -8.02
N LEU A 87 -0.70 -7.67 -7.41
CA LEU A 87 -0.35 -6.30 -7.03
C LEU A 87 0.92 -6.20 -6.18
N LEU A 88 1.01 -7.04 -5.12
CA LEU A 88 2.13 -6.97 -4.18
C LEU A 88 3.45 -7.40 -4.83
N SER A 89 3.41 -8.43 -5.68
CA SER A 89 4.58 -8.88 -6.42
C SER A 89 5.09 -7.83 -7.39
N ARG A 90 4.15 -7.16 -8.09
CA ARG A 90 4.50 -6.12 -9.06
C ARG A 90 5.12 -4.89 -8.40
N VAL A 91 4.53 -4.40 -7.31
CA VAL A 91 5.08 -3.26 -6.56
C VAL A 91 6.43 -3.61 -5.93
N ASN A 92 6.57 -4.82 -5.36
CA ASN A 92 7.88 -5.28 -4.88
C ASN A 92 8.93 -5.23 -6.00
N GLY A 93 8.56 -5.66 -7.23
CA GLY A 93 9.46 -5.57 -8.39
C GLY A 93 9.93 -4.15 -8.68
N HIS A 94 9.03 -3.15 -8.63
CA HIS A 94 9.41 -1.75 -8.82
C HIS A 94 10.40 -1.26 -7.77
N LEU A 95 10.19 -1.59 -6.50
CA LEU A 95 11.04 -1.15 -5.39
C LEU A 95 12.32 -1.97 -5.21
N THR A 96 12.51 -3.03 -6.00
CA THR A 96 13.71 -3.91 -5.98
C THR A 96 14.41 -4.01 -7.33
N GLY A 97 14.17 -3.08 -8.25
CA GLY A 97 14.88 -2.98 -9.52
C GLY A 97 14.37 -3.86 -10.67
N LYS A 98 13.25 -4.58 -10.47
CA LYS A 98 12.64 -5.47 -11.48
C LYS A 98 11.41 -4.86 -12.16
N GLY A 99 11.30 -3.54 -12.16
CA GLY A 99 10.14 -2.83 -12.70
C GLY A 99 10.51 -1.57 -13.47
N ASN A 100 9.85 -0.43 -13.16
CA ASN A 100 10.19 0.87 -13.76
C ASN A 100 11.53 1.38 -13.21
N GLY A 101 12.50 1.60 -14.09
CA GLY A 101 13.86 2.00 -13.72
C GLY A 101 13.93 3.39 -13.06
N ASP A 102 13.11 4.34 -13.54
CA ASP A 102 13.10 5.71 -13.01
C ASP A 102 12.55 5.73 -11.58
N VAL A 103 11.47 4.95 -11.30
CA VAL A 103 10.94 4.77 -9.95
C VAL A 103 11.98 4.14 -9.02
N TYR A 104 12.67 3.09 -9.51
CA TYR A 104 13.69 2.40 -8.72
C TYR A 104 14.89 3.31 -8.44
N ALA A 105 15.37 4.04 -9.45
CA ALA A 105 16.49 4.98 -9.29
C ALA A 105 16.19 6.02 -8.22
N ASP A 106 15.05 6.72 -8.33
CA ASP A 106 14.67 7.73 -7.34
C ASP A 106 14.50 7.13 -5.94
N TYR A 107 13.96 5.89 -5.84
CA TYR A 107 13.78 5.21 -4.56
C TYR A 107 15.12 4.86 -3.88
N ILE A 108 16.07 4.30 -4.61
CA ILE A 108 17.40 3.94 -4.04
C ILE A 108 18.27 5.16 -3.73
N TYR A 109 18.05 6.28 -4.44
CA TYR A 109 18.72 7.55 -4.14
C TYR A 109 18.11 8.30 -2.94
N GLY A 110 17.15 7.71 -2.25
CA GLY A 110 16.63 8.20 -0.97
C GLY A 110 15.35 9.01 -1.06
N ASP A 111 14.70 9.10 -2.20
CA ASP A 111 13.39 9.72 -2.31
C ASP A 111 12.34 8.93 -1.49
N ARG A 112 11.46 9.65 -0.81
CA ARG A 112 10.39 9.04 -0.01
C ARG A 112 9.24 8.63 -0.91
N PHE A 113 8.88 7.35 -0.83
CA PHE A 113 7.75 6.79 -1.56
C PHE A 113 6.65 6.27 -0.65
N ARG A 114 5.42 6.31 -1.16
CA ARG A 114 4.28 5.58 -0.60
C ARG A 114 3.54 4.85 -1.70
N VAL A 115 2.89 3.76 -1.34
CA VAL A 115 2.12 2.91 -2.26
C VAL A 115 0.66 2.85 -1.85
N ARG A 116 -0.22 2.80 -2.84
CA ARG A 116 -1.66 2.57 -2.68
C ARG A 116 -2.09 1.44 -3.59
N PHE A 117 -2.92 0.53 -3.07
CA PHE A 117 -3.48 -0.58 -3.82
C PHE A 117 -4.98 -0.39 -3.99
N ILE A 118 -5.47 -0.58 -5.21
CA ILE A 118 -6.89 -0.48 -5.54
C ILE A 118 -7.30 -1.78 -6.21
N ARG A 119 -8.09 -2.56 -5.48
CA ARG A 119 -8.53 -3.88 -5.92
C ARG A 119 -9.52 -3.78 -7.07
N PHE A 120 -9.33 -4.56 -8.13
CA PHE A 120 -10.31 -4.67 -9.20
C PHE A 120 -11.49 -5.55 -8.75
N ARG A 121 -12.71 -5.00 -8.82
CA ARG A 121 -13.95 -5.69 -8.40
C ARG A 121 -14.97 -5.82 -9.52
N GLY A 122 -14.70 -5.27 -10.74
CA GLY A 122 -15.61 -5.34 -11.88
C GLY A 122 -16.93 -4.53 -11.73
N LYS A 123 -17.05 -3.68 -10.69
CA LYS A 123 -18.28 -2.90 -10.45
C LYS A 123 -18.23 -1.52 -11.10
N ALA A 124 -17.11 -0.81 -10.96
CA ALA A 124 -16.95 0.57 -11.44
C ALA A 124 -16.22 0.66 -12.78
N PHE A 125 -15.51 -0.37 -13.18
CA PHE A 125 -14.74 -0.46 -14.42
C PHE A 125 -15.02 -1.79 -15.12
N LYS A 126 -15.19 -1.75 -16.45
CA LYS A 126 -15.43 -2.94 -17.28
C LYS A 126 -14.17 -3.82 -17.40
N SER A 127 -12.99 -3.20 -17.39
CA SER A 127 -11.71 -3.89 -17.52
C SER A 127 -10.64 -3.30 -16.60
N LEU A 128 -9.56 -4.07 -16.41
CA LEU A 128 -8.40 -3.60 -15.66
C LEU A 128 -7.65 -2.50 -16.42
N ASN A 129 -7.63 -2.55 -17.77
CA ASN A 129 -7.06 -1.51 -18.61
C ASN A 129 -7.79 -0.18 -18.46
N GLU A 130 -9.13 -0.21 -18.46
CA GLU A 130 -9.95 0.99 -18.22
C GLU A 130 -9.66 1.60 -16.85
N MET A 131 -9.58 0.75 -15.81
CA MET A 131 -9.23 1.19 -14.46
C MET A 131 -7.84 1.81 -14.39
N GLU A 132 -6.84 1.21 -15.05
CA GLU A 132 -5.47 1.76 -15.10
C GLU A 132 -5.46 3.13 -15.77
N ARG A 133 -6.04 3.27 -16.96
CA ARG A 133 -6.13 4.55 -17.68
C ARG A 133 -6.79 5.66 -16.86
N PHE A 134 -7.90 5.32 -16.20
CA PHE A 134 -8.58 6.27 -15.30
C PHE A 134 -7.64 6.78 -14.20
N TYR A 135 -6.84 5.91 -13.58
CA TYR A 135 -5.93 6.33 -12.52
C TYR A 135 -4.66 7.02 -13.05
N ILE A 136 -4.17 6.68 -14.25
CA ILE A 136 -3.08 7.41 -14.92
C ILE A 136 -3.48 8.87 -15.15
N ASP A 137 -4.68 9.09 -15.69
CA ASP A 137 -5.23 10.43 -15.90
C ASP A 137 -5.47 11.16 -14.58
N LYS A 138 -6.17 10.54 -13.63
CA LYS A 138 -6.49 11.11 -12.33
C LYS A 138 -5.26 11.60 -11.54
N TYR A 139 -4.13 10.93 -11.69
CA TYR A 139 -2.88 11.29 -11.00
C TYR A 139 -1.89 12.03 -11.89
N HIS A 140 -2.28 12.37 -13.12
CA HIS A 140 -1.41 12.98 -14.15
C HIS A 140 -0.08 12.24 -14.30
N ALA A 141 -0.15 10.90 -14.20
CA ALA A 141 1.04 10.06 -14.06
C ALA A 141 1.85 9.97 -15.37
N GLN A 142 1.25 10.24 -16.53
CA GLN A 142 1.93 10.34 -17.81
C GLN A 142 2.60 11.71 -18.00
N ASN A 143 1.84 12.80 -17.83
CA ASN A 143 2.33 14.14 -18.20
C ASN A 143 3.31 14.72 -17.17
N ALA A 144 3.12 14.41 -15.89
CA ALA A 144 3.91 14.93 -14.76
C ALA A 144 4.53 13.84 -13.88
N GLY A 145 4.41 12.57 -14.28
CA GLY A 145 4.83 11.41 -13.48
C GLY A 145 5.86 10.51 -14.18
N TYR A 146 5.79 9.22 -13.87
CA TYR A 146 6.70 8.18 -14.38
C TYR A 146 6.12 7.32 -15.49
N ASN A 147 4.83 7.46 -15.82
CA ASN A 147 4.21 6.71 -16.91
C ASN A 147 4.65 7.28 -18.26
N LYS A 148 5.13 6.40 -19.15
CA LYS A 148 5.54 6.77 -20.52
C LYS A 148 4.37 6.72 -21.52
N THR A 149 3.26 6.08 -21.13
CA THR A 149 2.05 5.89 -21.95
C THR A 149 0.79 6.12 -21.13
N VAL A 150 -0.35 6.27 -21.82
CA VAL A 150 -1.69 6.37 -21.21
C VAL A 150 -2.22 5.06 -20.61
N GLY A 151 -1.41 4.01 -20.58
CA GLY A 151 -1.78 2.66 -20.14
C GLY A 151 -2.03 1.70 -21.30
N ASN A 152 -2.39 0.46 -20.95
CA ASN A 152 -2.67 -0.57 -21.96
C ASN A 152 -4.01 -0.32 -22.66
N GLN A 153 -4.05 -0.59 -23.95
CA GLN A 153 -5.28 -0.58 -24.77
C GLN A 153 -6.09 -1.85 -24.59
#